data_e3bbf4cf69de198c592777d7d074cfae
#
_entry.id   e3bbf4cf69de198c592777d7d074cfae
#
_cell.length_a   1.000
_cell.length_b   1.000
_cell.length_c   1.000
_cell.angle_alpha   90.00
_cell.angle_beta   90.00
_cell.angle_gamma   90.00
#
_symmetry.space_group_name_H-M   'P 1'
#
loop_
_entity.id
_entity.type
_entity.pdbx_description
1 polymer ?
#
loop_
_entity_poly.entity_id
_entity_poly.type
_entity_poly.pdbx_seq_one_letter_code
_entity_poly.pdbx_strand_id
1 'polypeptide(L)'
;LIDLDKASDSQDYCDELLGKIKSYGLEITELSTHLQGQLVAVHPAYDLMFDNFAPDYLKKKPKERTDWAIETVKKAAIASRRLGLKSHATFSGALLWHTWHPWPQAPKGLVKMGFEELAKRWVPILNVFDENGIDICYEIHPGEDLHDGVTFEKFLKATNNHQRVNILYDPSHFILQQLDYIEYIDHYHEFIKSFHVKDAEFNPTGKKGMFGGYLDWADRAGRYRSPGDGQIDFKTIFSK
;
A
#
# COMPACT_ATOMS: atom_id res chain seq x y z
N LEU A 1 -17.11 9.32 -4.11
CA LEU A 1 -15.71 9.22 -4.55
C LEU A 1 -15.27 10.55 -5.17
N ILE A 2 -14.03 10.95 -4.93
CA ILE A 2 -13.44 12.14 -5.52
C ILE A 2 -13.16 11.91 -7.03
N ASP A 3 -13.39 12.93 -7.83
CA ASP A 3 -12.89 13.00 -9.21
C ASP A 3 -11.46 13.50 -9.18
N LEU A 4 -10.50 12.59 -9.35
CA LEU A 4 -9.10 12.90 -9.17
C LEU A 4 -8.54 13.84 -10.24
N ASP A 5 -9.07 13.75 -11.48
CA ASP A 5 -8.67 14.67 -12.55
C ASP A 5 -9.08 16.09 -12.20
N LYS A 6 -10.33 16.31 -11.79
CA LYS A 6 -10.78 17.64 -11.33
C LYS A 6 -10.02 18.11 -10.10
N ALA A 7 -9.76 17.23 -9.14
CA ALA A 7 -9.05 17.59 -7.91
C ALA A 7 -7.58 17.98 -8.19
N SER A 8 -6.94 17.36 -9.17
CA SER A 8 -5.58 17.73 -9.60
C SER A 8 -5.54 19.03 -10.41
N ASP A 9 -6.62 19.39 -11.09
CA ASP A 9 -6.65 20.56 -11.99
C ASP A 9 -7.22 21.82 -11.33
N SER A 10 -8.15 21.70 -10.37
CA SER A 10 -8.91 22.82 -9.81
C SER A 10 -8.86 22.87 -8.29
N GLN A 11 -8.41 24.01 -7.75
CA GLN A 11 -8.53 24.32 -6.32
C GLN A 11 -9.99 24.53 -5.92
N ASP A 12 -10.77 25.23 -6.75
CA ASP A 12 -12.18 25.51 -6.48
C ASP A 12 -13.00 24.23 -6.30
N TYR A 13 -12.70 23.18 -7.11
CA TYR A 13 -13.31 21.86 -6.93
C TYR A 13 -12.97 21.24 -5.57
N CYS A 14 -11.72 21.35 -5.14
CA CYS A 14 -11.29 20.86 -3.83
C CYS A 14 -11.96 21.64 -2.70
N ASP A 15 -12.05 22.96 -2.81
CA ASP A 15 -12.66 23.83 -1.80
C ASP A 15 -14.18 23.56 -1.68
N GLU A 16 -14.88 23.37 -2.81
CA GLU A 16 -16.28 22.97 -2.82
C GLU A 16 -16.49 21.61 -2.13
N LEU A 17 -15.64 20.62 -2.46
CA LEU A 17 -15.68 19.28 -1.85
C LEU A 17 -15.44 19.36 -0.34
N LEU A 18 -14.42 20.08 0.10
CA LEU A 18 -14.11 20.30 1.53
C LEU A 18 -15.25 21.00 2.25
N GLY A 19 -15.81 22.05 1.64
CA GLY A 19 -16.98 22.78 2.19
C GLY A 19 -18.19 21.85 2.38
N LYS A 20 -18.48 21.03 1.39
CA LYS A 20 -19.56 20.04 1.46
C LYS A 20 -19.34 19.02 2.58
N ILE A 21 -18.14 18.43 2.68
CA ILE A 21 -17.82 17.46 3.72
C ILE A 21 -17.90 18.09 5.10
N LYS A 22 -17.35 19.30 5.26
CA LYS A 22 -17.40 20.06 6.51
C LYS A 22 -18.83 20.39 6.94
N SER A 23 -19.76 20.63 5.99
CA SER A 23 -21.17 20.88 6.32
C SER A 23 -21.87 19.70 6.99
N TYR A 24 -21.31 18.48 6.87
CA TYR A 24 -21.75 17.29 7.59
C TYR A 24 -20.96 17.03 8.89
N GLY A 25 -20.10 17.95 9.33
CA GLY A 25 -19.24 17.77 10.49
C GLY A 25 -18.11 16.77 10.29
N LEU A 26 -17.73 16.52 9.02
CA LEU A 26 -16.69 15.57 8.63
C LEU A 26 -15.47 16.29 8.06
N GLU A 27 -14.34 15.61 8.04
CA GLU A 27 -13.11 16.06 7.39
C GLU A 27 -12.48 14.94 6.56
N ILE A 28 -11.69 15.29 5.56
CA ILE A 28 -10.85 14.35 4.82
C ILE A 28 -9.50 14.30 5.51
N THR A 29 -9.10 13.12 5.98
CA THR A 29 -7.81 12.91 6.65
C THR A 29 -6.77 12.31 5.72
N GLU A 30 -7.20 11.57 4.70
CA GLU A 30 -6.32 10.86 3.77
C GLU A 30 -7.00 10.66 2.40
N LEU A 31 -6.22 10.68 1.34
CA LEU A 31 -6.56 10.06 0.07
C LEU A 31 -5.78 8.76 -0.09
N SER A 32 -6.32 7.83 -0.87
CA SER A 32 -5.63 6.59 -1.19
C SER A 32 -5.71 6.22 -2.67
N THR A 33 -4.63 5.60 -3.16
CA THR A 33 -4.54 5.02 -4.50
C THR A 33 -4.08 3.56 -4.44
N HIS A 34 -4.58 2.77 -3.50
CA HIS A 34 -4.21 1.35 -3.37
C HIS A 34 -4.40 0.59 -4.69
N LEU A 35 -5.56 0.77 -5.35
CA LEU A 35 -5.84 0.08 -6.61
C LEU A 35 -4.89 0.49 -7.74
N GLN A 36 -4.47 1.74 -7.81
CA GLN A 36 -3.54 2.22 -8.83
C GLN A 36 -2.09 1.93 -8.44
N GLY A 37 -1.73 2.09 -7.17
CA GLY A 37 -0.38 1.83 -6.66
C GLY A 37 0.09 0.41 -6.96
N GLN A 38 -0.75 -0.60 -6.75
CA GLN A 38 -0.42 -1.99 -7.09
C GLN A 38 -0.20 -2.20 -8.61
N LEU A 39 -0.72 -1.34 -9.47
CA LEU A 39 -0.54 -1.42 -10.92
C LEU A 39 0.73 -0.75 -11.43
N VAL A 40 1.45 -0.01 -10.58
CA VAL A 40 2.77 0.57 -10.90
C VAL A 40 3.78 -0.52 -11.21
N ALA A 41 3.68 -1.65 -10.51
CA ALA A 41 4.56 -2.79 -10.70
C ALA A 41 3.76 -4.10 -10.64
N VAL A 42 3.55 -4.72 -11.79
CA VAL A 42 2.86 -6.02 -11.90
C VAL A 42 3.80 -7.01 -12.59
N HIS A 43 3.99 -8.18 -12.00
CA HIS A 43 4.70 -9.25 -12.67
C HIS A 43 3.85 -9.81 -13.83
N PRO A 44 4.43 -10.01 -15.03
CA PRO A 44 3.64 -10.40 -16.23
C PRO A 44 2.79 -11.66 -16.07
N ALA A 45 3.19 -12.60 -15.21
CA ALA A 45 2.38 -13.81 -14.93
C ALA A 45 1.01 -13.50 -14.31
N TYR A 46 0.82 -12.29 -13.74
CA TYR A 46 -0.40 -11.88 -13.04
C TYR A 46 -1.19 -10.80 -13.78
N ASP A 47 -0.77 -10.38 -14.97
CA ASP A 47 -1.40 -9.26 -15.70
C ASP A 47 -2.92 -9.37 -15.79
N LEU A 48 -3.43 -10.56 -16.15
CA LEU A 48 -4.88 -10.78 -16.26
C LEU A 48 -5.63 -10.65 -14.93
N MET A 49 -4.98 -10.99 -13.81
CA MET A 49 -5.60 -10.88 -12.48
C MET A 49 -5.75 -9.41 -12.07
N PHE A 50 -4.86 -8.55 -12.52
CA PHE A 50 -4.83 -7.13 -12.19
C PHE A 50 -5.62 -6.24 -13.16
N ASP A 51 -6.12 -6.78 -14.27
CA ASP A 51 -6.91 -6.00 -15.24
C ASP A 51 -8.20 -5.41 -14.64
N ASN A 52 -8.78 -6.05 -13.61
CA ASN A 52 -10.01 -5.59 -12.97
C ASN A 52 -9.82 -4.34 -12.08
N PHE A 53 -8.58 -3.95 -11.80
CA PHE A 53 -8.26 -2.74 -11.02
C PHE A 53 -8.09 -1.48 -11.87
N ALA A 54 -8.16 -1.63 -13.19
CA ALA A 54 -8.07 -0.54 -14.15
C ALA A 54 -9.38 -0.37 -14.93
N PRO A 55 -9.58 0.79 -15.59
CA PRO A 55 -10.71 0.98 -16.50
C PRO A 55 -10.75 -0.06 -17.62
N ASP A 56 -11.96 -0.41 -18.06
CA ASP A 56 -12.19 -1.48 -19.05
C ASP A 56 -11.41 -1.32 -20.36
N TYR A 57 -11.19 -0.09 -20.80
CA TYR A 57 -10.44 0.18 -22.03
C TYR A 57 -8.94 -0.15 -21.93
N LEU A 58 -8.42 -0.39 -20.71
CA LEU A 58 -7.03 -0.78 -20.43
C LEU A 58 -6.84 -2.29 -20.22
N LYS A 59 -7.92 -3.06 -20.20
CA LYS A 59 -7.85 -4.52 -20.06
C LYS A 59 -7.00 -5.13 -21.19
N LYS A 60 -6.16 -6.09 -20.84
CA LYS A 60 -5.18 -6.76 -21.73
C LYS A 60 -4.14 -5.84 -22.35
N LYS A 61 -3.92 -4.68 -21.76
CA LYS A 61 -2.91 -3.70 -22.17
C LYS A 61 -2.00 -3.34 -20.99
N PRO A 62 -1.13 -4.26 -20.56
CA PRO A 62 -0.37 -4.11 -19.31
C PRO A 62 0.50 -2.85 -19.29
N LYS A 63 1.09 -2.46 -20.43
CA LYS A 63 1.92 -1.25 -20.48
C LYS A 63 1.08 0.01 -20.28
N GLU A 64 0.00 0.18 -21.04
CA GLU A 64 -0.89 1.34 -20.95
C GLU A 64 -1.58 1.41 -19.58
N ARG A 65 -1.89 0.24 -18.97
CA ARG A 65 -2.41 0.15 -17.60
C ARG A 65 -1.42 0.68 -16.57
N THR A 66 -0.14 0.30 -16.69
CA THR A 66 0.92 0.79 -15.80
C THR A 66 1.16 2.29 -16.01
N ASP A 67 1.23 2.76 -17.26
CA ASP A 67 1.39 4.19 -17.55
C ASP A 67 0.23 5.02 -16.97
N TRP A 68 -1.01 4.56 -17.13
CA TRP A 68 -2.20 5.18 -16.53
C TRP A 68 -2.14 5.20 -14.99
N ALA A 69 -1.72 4.10 -14.37
CA ALA A 69 -1.61 4.01 -12.92
C ALA A 69 -0.58 5.01 -12.37
N ILE A 70 0.59 5.09 -13.00
CA ILE A 70 1.65 6.04 -12.64
C ILE A 70 1.13 7.47 -12.70
N GLU A 71 0.49 7.86 -13.80
CA GLU A 71 -0.04 9.23 -13.95
C GLU A 71 -1.18 9.52 -12.96
N THR A 72 -2.03 8.52 -12.65
CA THR A 72 -3.09 8.66 -11.65
C THR A 72 -2.51 8.87 -10.25
N VAL A 73 -1.47 8.12 -9.87
CA VAL A 73 -0.81 8.30 -8.57
C VAL A 73 -0.11 9.65 -8.48
N LYS A 74 0.52 10.14 -9.55
CA LYS A 74 1.10 11.50 -9.59
C LYS A 74 0.03 12.59 -9.41
N LYS A 75 -1.12 12.48 -10.06
CA LYS A 75 -2.25 13.40 -9.87
C LYS A 75 -2.74 13.41 -8.42
N ALA A 76 -2.69 12.27 -7.75
CA ALA A 76 -3.06 12.18 -6.35
C ALA A 76 -2.17 13.01 -5.42
N ALA A 77 -0.88 13.21 -5.75
CA ALA A 77 -0.01 14.12 -5.00
C ALA A 77 -0.53 15.56 -5.04
N ILE A 78 -0.90 16.04 -6.24
CA ILE A 78 -1.43 17.39 -6.44
C ILE A 78 -2.77 17.56 -5.73
N ALA A 79 -3.66 16.57 -5.88
CA ALA A 79 -4.97 16.56 -5.22
C ALA A 79 -4.82 16.55 -3.69
N SER A 80 -3.92 15.73 -3.14
CA SER A 80 -3.63 15.69 -1.70
C SER A 80 -3.17 17.03 -1.17
N ARG A 81 -2.25 17.71 -1.88
CA ARG A 81 -1.81 19.07 -1.52
C ARG A 81 -2.97 20.08 -1.54
N ARG A 82 -3.81 20.07 -2.59
CA ARG A 82 -4.96 20.99 -2.73
C ARG A 82 -6.01 20.79 -1.65
N LEU A 83 -6.16 19.54 -1.17
CA LEU A 83 -7.03 19.20 -0.04
C LEU A 83 -6.39 19.47 1.33
N GLY A 84 -5.16 19.96 1.38
CA GLY A 84 -4.46 20.29 2.63
C GLY A 84 -3.92 19.08 3.37
N LEU A 85 -3.86 17.92 2.73
CA LEU A 85 -3.35 16.66 3.32
C LEU A 85 -1.83 16.69 3.43
N LYS A 86 -1.29 15.79 4.26
CA LYS A 86 0.16 15.61 4.47
C LYS A 86 0.67 14.26 4.02
N SER A 87 -0.20 13.27 3.97
CA SER A 87 0.11 11.90 3.60
C SER A 87 -0.89 11.37 2.56
N HIS A 88 -0.47 10.32 1.88
CA HIS A 88 -1.25 9.62 0.86
C HIS A 88 -0.95 8.12 0.94
N ALA A 89 -1.98 7.31 1.10
CA ALA A 89 -1.86 5.86 1.22
C ALA A 89 -1.85 5.14 -0.12
N THR A 90 -1.01 4.12 -0.27
CA THR A 90 -0.94 3.32 -1.49
C THR A 90 -0.33 1.94 -1.27
N PHE A 91 -0.45 1.06 -2.29
CA PHE A 91 0.34 -0.16 -2.41
C PHE A 91 1.59 0.07 -3.27
N SER A 92 2.57 -0.81 -3.10
CA SER A 92 3.84 -0.74 -3.85
C SER A 92 3.78 -1.36 -5.24
N GLY A 93 2.88 -2.31 -5.46
CA GLY A 93 2.97 -3.27 -6.54
C GLY A 93 3.89 -4.44 -6.19
N ALA A 94 3.90 -5.46 -7.04
CA ALA A 94 4.60 -6.71 -6.79
C ALA A 94 5.28 -7.27 -8.06
N LEU A 95 6.60 -7.28 -8.05
CA LEU A 95 7.43 -7.96 -9.04
C LEU A 95 7.97 -9.28 -8.50
N LEU A 96 8.17 -9.38 -7.18
CA LEU A 96 8.88 -10.47 -6.52
C LEU A 96 8.01 -11.30 -5.56
N TRP A 97 6.81 -10.85 -5.23
CA TRP A 97 5.95 -11.52 -4.25
C TRP A 97 5.83 -13.03 -4.46
N HIS A 98 5.74 -13.51 -5.70
CA HIS A 98 5.66 -14.94 -6.01
C HIS A 98 6.95 -15.73 -5.72
N THR A 99 8.05 -15.04 -5.41
CA THR A 99 9.34 -15.63 -5.07
C THR A 99 9.69 -15.53 -3.58
N TRP A 100 8.77 -15.05 -2.73
CA TRP A 100 9.02 -14.85 -1.31
C TRP A 100 9.39 -16.13 -0.55
N HIS A 101 8.85 -17.29 -0.98
CA HIS A 101 9.18 -18.58 -0.40
C HIS A 101 10.58 -19.01 -0.90
N PRO A 102 11.50 -19.41 0.01
CA PRO A 102 12.91 -19.65 -0.35
C PRO A 102 13.15 -20.91 -1.19
N TRP A 103 12.10 -21.64 -1.56
CA TRP A 103 12.19 -22.83 -2.39
C TRP A 103 11.15 -22.78 -3.55
N PRO A 104 11.59 -23.09 -4.81
CA PRO A 104 12.96 -23.30 -5.24
C PRO A 104 13.84 -22.07 -5.05
N GLN A 105 15.16 -22.29 -4.86
CA GLN A 105 16.09 -21.20 -4.57
C GLN A 105 16.10 -20.17 -5.71
N ALA A 106 15.86 -18.90 -5.35
CA ALA A 106 15.89 -17.82 -6.31
C ALA A 106 17.30 -17.62 -6.91
N PRO A 107 17.41 -17.28 -8.21
CA PRO A 107 18.67 -16.95 -8.83
C PRO A 107 19.39 -15.82 -8.09
N LYS A 108 20.73 -15.92 -8.01
CA LYS A 108 21.55 -14.86 -7.37
C LYS A 108 21.29 -13.50 -8.02
N GLY A 109 20.95 -12.52 -7.21
CA GLY A 109 20.71 -11.15 -7.66
C GLY A 109 19.25 -10.85 -8.03
N LEU A 110 18.35 -11.84 -8.13
CA LEU A 110 16.95 -11.62 -8.49
C LEU A 110 16.26 -10.58 -7.59
N VAL A 111 16.39 -10.73 -6.28
CA VAL A 111 15.75 -9.83 -5.30
C VAL A 111 16.30 -8.40 -5.47
N LYS A 112 17.62 -8.24 -5.61
CA LYS A 112 18.23 -6.93 -5.84
C LYS A 112 17.69 -6.27 -7.11
N MET A 113 17.68 -7.00 -8.23
CA MET A 113 17.17 -6.49 -9.51
C MET A 113 15.68 -6.12 -9.43
N GLY A 114 14.87 -6.88 -8.71
CA GLY A 114 13.45 -6.58 -8.53
C GLY A 114 13.23 -5.27 -7.77
N PHE A 115 13.95 -5.05 -6.66
CA PHE A 115 13.86 -3.78 -5.92
C PHE A 115 14.45 -2.59 -6.68
N GLU A 116 15.49 -2.79 -7.49
CA GLU A 116 16.01 -1.75 -8.38
C GLU A 116 14.99 -1.36 -9.46
N GLU A 117 14.29 -2.32 -10.05
CA GLU A 117 13.22 -2.05 -11.02
C GLU A 117 12.00 -1.39 -10.34
N LEU A 118 11.63 -1.84 -9.13
CA LEU A 118 10.56 -1.22 -8.34
C LEU A 118 10.89 0.25 -8.06
N ALA A 119 12.09 0.52 -7.55
CA ALA A 119 12.55 1.88 -7.27
C ALA A 119 12.59 2.75 -8.53
N LYS A 120 13.05 2.22 -9.67
CA LYS A 120 13.06 2.92 -10.96
C LYS A 120 11.67 3.41 -11.37
N ARG A 121 10.62 2.64 -11.07
CA ARG A 121 9.22 3.03 -11.34
C ARG A 121 8.69 4.05 -10.34
N TRP A 122 9.05 3.91 -9.06
CA TRP A 122 8.53 4.76 -8.00
C TRP A 122 9.26 6.09 -7.85
N VAL A 123 10.56 6.20 -8.12
CA VAL A 123 11.31 7.46 -7.94
C VAL A 123 10.71 8.64 -8.70
N PRO A 124 10.26 8.51 -9.97
CA PRO A 124 9.59 9.62 -10.67
C PRO A 124 8.26 10.03 -10.03
N ILE A 125 7.56 9.11 -9.36
CA ILE A 125 6.32 9.39 -8.61
C ILE A 125 6.68 10.09 -7.30
N LEU A 126 7.64 9.54 -6.54
CA LEU A 126 8.13 10.11 -5.29
C LEU A 126 8.59 11.56 -5.44
N ASN A 127 9.25 11.90 -6.54
CA ASN A 127 9.67 13.27 -6.85
C ASN A 127 8.46 14.22 -6.97
N VAL A 128 7.37 13.79 -7.63
CA VAL A 128 6.13 14.59 -7.72
C VAL A 128 5.50 14.78 -6.34
N PHE A 129 5.52 13.75 -5.50
CA PHE A 129 5.06 13.84 -4.11
C PHE A 129 5.92 14.81 -3.29
N ASP A 130 7.23 14.80 -3.51
CA ASP A 130 8.15 15.71 -2.85
C ASP A 130 7.92 17.18 -3.25
N GLU A 131 7.76 17.45 -4.53
CA GLU A 131 7.38 18.78 -5.06
C GLU A 131 6.06 19.30 -4.46
N ASN A 132 5.17 18.41 -4.07
CA ASN A 132 3.88 18.75 -3.45
C ASN A 132 3.90 18.71 -1.91
N GLY A 133 5.00 18.29 -1.29
CA GLY A 133 5.13 18.23 0.17
C GLY A 133 4.28 17.14 0.82
N ILE A 134 3.97 16.05 0.11
CA ILE A 134 3.11 14.94 0.55
C ILE A 134 3.95 13.68 0.76
N ASP A 135 3.79 13.03 1.89
CA ASP A 135 4.40 11.73 2.19
C ASP A 135 3.63 10.61 1.52
N ILE A 136 4.32 9.68 0.86
CA ILE A 136 3.71 8.42 0.43
C ILE A 136 3.81 7.42 1.57
N CYS A 137 2.67 6.87 1.97
CA CYS A 137 2.56 5.85 2.99
C CYS A 137 2.23 4.51 2.33
N TYR A 138 3.23 3.67 2.19
CA TYR A 138 3.03 2.32 1.65
C TYR A 138 2.42 1.42 2.71
N GLU A 139 1.27 0.82 2.41
CA GLU A 139 0.70 -0.21 3.27
C GLU A 139 1.56 -1.47 3.18
N ILE A 140 2.06 -1.94 4.32
CA ILE A 140 2.85 -3.16 4.41
C ILE A 140 1.89 -4.35 4.34
N HIS A 141 1.83 -4.98 3.16
CA HIS A 141 0.71 -5.86 2.82
C HIS A 141 1.16 -7.17 2.14
N PRO A 142 0.64 -8.34 2.56
CA PRO A 142 0.84 -9.61 1.84
C PRO A 142 0.31 -9.51 0.40
N GLY A 143 1.10 -9.93 -0.57
CA GLY A 143 0.75 -9.78 -1.98
C GLY A 143 1.50 -8.65 -2.67
N GLU A 144 2.08 -7.73 -1.90
CA GLU A 144 2.91 -6.62 -2.36
C GLU A 144 4.40 -6.92 -2.18
N ASP A 145 5.28 -6.20 -2.87
CA ASP A 145 6.73 -6.33 -2.65
C ASP A 145 7.15 -5.75 -1.29
N LEU A 146 6.40 -4.76 -0.77
CA LEU A 146 6.56 -4.23 0.58
C LEU A 146 5.58 -4.94 1.53
N HIS A 147 6.00 -6.05 2.11
CA HIS A 147 5.15 -6.88 2.97
C HIS A 147 5.66 -7.08 4.40
N ASP A 148 6.88 -6.65 4.68
CA ASP A 148 7.50 -6.67 6.03
C ASP A 148 8.54 -5.56 6.17
N GLY A 149 9.20 -5.47 7.34
CA GLY A 149 10.24 -4.47 7.58
C GLY A 149 11.46 -4.65 6.70
N VAL A 150 11.87 -5.89 6.44
CA VAL A 150 13.06 -6.19 5.61
C VAL A 150 12.85 -5.73 4.17
N THR A 151 11.66 -5.93 3.63
CA THR A 151 11.31 -5.49 2.27
C THR A 151 11.17 -3.97 2.18
N PHE A 152 10.61 -3.34 3.20
CA PHE A 152 10.59 -1.88 3.32
C PHE A 152 12.01 -1.28 3.30
N GLU A 153 12.94 -1.82 4.09
CA GLU A 153 14.34 -1.37 4.13
C GLU A 153 15.04 -1.53 2.77
N LYS A 154 14.78 -2.65 2.06
CA LYS A 154 15.32 -2.86 0.72
C LYS A 154 14.83 -1.80 -0.26
N PHE A 155 13.56 -1.46 -0.20
CA PHE A 155 12.97 -0.42 -1.05
C PHE A 155 13.49 0.97 -0.69
N LEU A 156 13.55 1.31 0.61
CA LEU A 156 14.09 2.57 1.09
C LEU A 156 15.54 2.76 0.60
N LYS A 157 16.36 1.72 0.72
CA LYS A 157 17.73 1.73 0.18
C LYS A 157 17.77 1.87 -1.34
N ALA A 158 16.91 1.17 -2.07
CA ALA A 158 16.87 1.21 -3.53
C ALA A 158 16.42 2.59 -4.07
N THR A 159 15.60 3.32 -3.30
CA THR A 159 15.19 4.70 -3.60
C THR A 159 16.14 5.75 -3.04
N ASN A 160 17.36 5.37 -2.61
CA ASN A 160 18.37 6.25 -1.99
C ASN A 160 17.84 6.98 -0.73
N ASN A 161 17.06 6.30 0.09
CA ASN A 161 16.40 6.85 1.29
C ASN A 161 15.56 8.09 0.96
N HIS A 162 14.77 8.02 -0.08
CA HIS A 162 13.93 9.13 -0.50
C HIS A 162 12.97 9.54 0.62
N GLN A 163 12.99 10.83 1.01
CA GLN A 163 12.28 11.34 2.20
C GLN A 163 10.75 11.14 2.18
N ARG A 164 10.15 10.90 1.01
CA ARG A 164 8.71 10.65 0.86
C ARG A 164 8.34 9.17 0.94
N VAL A 165 9.29 8.27 1.17
CA VAL A 165 9.02 6.84 1.42
C VAL A 165 8.69 6.66 2.88
N ASN A 166 7.41 6.44 3.19
CA ASN A 166 6.91 6.25 4.54
C ASN A 166 5.97 5.04 4.60
N ILE A 167 5.45 4.75 5.79
CA ILE A 167 4.65 3.56 6.09
C ILE A 167 3.23 3.96 6.45
N LEU A 168 2.27 3.27 5.84
CA LEU A 168 0.96 3.08 6.38
C LEU A 168 0.99 1.81 7.23
N TYR A 169 0.75 1.95 8.51
CA TYR A 169 0.73 0.86 9.47
C TYR A 169 -0.67 0.27 9.58
N ASP A 170 -0.82 -0.98 9.14
CA ASP A 170 -2.04 -1.79 9.31
C ASP A 170 -1.70 -3.09 10.03
N PRO A 171 -1.94 -3.19 11.34
CA PRO A 171 -1.54 -4.36 12.12
C PRO A 171 -2.29 -5.64 11.73
N SER A 172 -3.44 -5.54 11.06
CA SER A 172 -4.19 -6.70 10.62
C SER A 172 -3.39 -7.58 9.65
N HIS A 173 -2.62 -6.96 8.76
CA HIS A 173 -1.75 -7.67 7.82
C HIS A 173 -0.58 -8.37 8.52
N PHE A 174 -0.12 -7.83 9.65
CA PHE A 174 0.96 -8.43 10.43
C PHE A 174 0.47 -9.66 11.19
N ILE A 175 -0.75 -9.63 11.75
CA ILE A 175 -1.39 -10.81 12.33
C ILE A 175 -1.47 -11.95 11.30
N LEU A 176 -1.92 -11.64 10.06
CA LEU A 176 -2.02 -12.65 9.00
C LEU A 176 -0.66 -13.27 8.61
N GLN A 177 0.42 -12.49 8.74
CA GLN A 177 1.79 -12.92 8.45
C GLN A 177 2.54 -13.48 9.65
N GLN A 178 1.96 -13.44 10.85
CA GLN A 178 2.60 -13.81 12.11
C GLN A 178 3.83 -12.93 12.42
N LEU A 179 3.79 -11.64 12.00
CA LEU A 179 4.78 -10.64 12.30
C LEU A 179 4.44 -9.98 13.65
N ASP A 180 5.44 -9.66 14.48
CA ASP A 180 5.24 -8.90 15.71
C ASP A 180 4.92 -7.43 15.38
N TYR A 181 3.64 -7.11 15.42
CA TYR A 181 3.14 -5.78 15.08
C TYR A 181 3.49 -4.72 16.12
N ILE A 182 3.74 -5.11 17.37
CA ILE A 182 4.15 -4.17 18.43
C ILE A 182 5.63 -3.81 18.28
N GLU A 183 6.51 -4.82 18.11
CA GLU A 183 7.94 -4.60 17.89
C GLU A 183 8.19 -3.82 16.58
N TYR A 184 7.31 -4.00 15.57
CA TYR A 184 7.38 -3.24 14.33
C TYR A 184 7.32 -1.73 14.56
N ILE A 185 6.52 -1.25 15.51
CA ILE A 185 6.45 0.17 15.87
C ILE A 185 7.78 0.65 16.43
N ASP A 186 8.42 -0.15 17.30
CA ASP A 186 9.72 0.21 17.87
C ASP A 186 10.81 0.41 16.82
N HIS A 187 10.78 -0.40 15.76
CA HIS A 187 11.73 -0.29 14.65
C HIS A 187 11.43 0.84 13.66
N TYR A 188 10.15 1.12 13.38
CA TYR A 188 9.75 1.93 12.22
C TYR A 188 8.89 3.15 12.55
N HIS A 189 8.70 3.53 13.82
CA HIS A 189 7.84 4.65 14.23
C HIS A 189 8.16 5.96 13.48
N GLU A 190 9.42 6.23 13.16
CA GLU A 190 9.83 7.44 12.43
C GLU A 190 9.23 7.50 11.01
N PHE A 191 8.97 6.34 10.40
CA PHE A 191 8.41 6.21 9.06
C PHE A 191 6.88 6.07 9.07
N ILE A 192 6.25 5.75 10.20
CA ILE A 192 4.80 5.59 10.29
C ILE A 192 4.14 6.97 10.25
N LYS A 193 3.45 7.28 9.14
CA LYS A 193 2.74 8.56 8.94
C LYS A 193 1.23 8.38 8.75
N SER A 194 0.78 7.13 8.59
CA SER A 194 -0.63 6.78 8.44
C SER A 194 -0.93 5.48 9.17
N PHE A 195 -2.16 5.33 9.68
CA PHE A 195 -2.57 4.17 10.45
C PHE A 195 -3.99 3.74 10.05
N HIS A 196 -4.13 2.48 9.64
CA HIS A 196 -5.42 1.84 9.46
C HIS A 196 -5.79 1.03 10.71
N VAL A 197 -6.84 1.46 11.42
CA VAL A 197 -7.42 0.74 12.57
C VAL A 197 -8.26 -0.41 12.04
N LYS A 198 -7.62 -1.54 11.80
CA LYS A 198 -8.21 -2.74 11.22
C LYS A 198 -7.75 -3.97 11.99
N ASP A 199 -8.66 -4.88 12.26
CA ASP A 199 -8.39 -6.04 13.11
C ASP A 199 -8.36 -7.35 12.33
N ALA A 200 -7.69 -8.34 12.88
CA ALA A 200 -7.56 -9.68 12.32
C ALA A 200 -7.36 -10.72 13.42
N GLU A 201 -7.60 -11.98 13.04
CA GLU A 201 -7.29 -13.14 13.85
C GLU A 201 -6.47 -14.15 13.05
N PHE A 202 -5.65 -14.93 13.73
CA PHE A 202 -4.94 -16.06 13.17
C PHE A 202 -5.12 -17.28 14.07
N ASN A 203 -5.93 -18.22 13.61
CA ASN A 203 -6.31 -19.44 14.34
C ASN A 203 -5.88 -20.68 13.54
N PRO A 204 -4.59 -21.09 13.63
CA PRO A 204 -4.08 -22.25 12.92
C PRO A 204 -4.64 -23.54 13.50
N THR A 205 -4.74 -24.55 12.65
CA THR A 205 -5.11 -25.91 13.03
C THR A 205 -4.13 -26.90 12.40
N GLY A 206 -4.21 -28.20 12.71
CA GLY A 206 -3.44 -29.21 12.00
C GLY A 206 -3.77 -29.33 10.49
N LYS A 207 -4.80 -28.63 10.03
CA LYS A 207 -5.24 -28.62 8.63
C LYS A 207 -4.98 -27.28 7.91
N LYS A 208 -4.94 -26.17 8.62
CA LYS A 208 -4.83 -24.81 8.07
C LYS A 208 -3.72 -24.02 8.79
N GLY A 209 -2.86 -23.42 8.03
CA GLY A 209 -1.79 -22.53 8.51
C GLY A 209 -1.71 -21.24 7.69
N MET A 210 -0.57 -20.54 7.78
CA MET A 210 -0.34 -19.23 7.16
C MET A 210 -0.56 -19.22 5.64
N PHE A 211 -0.16 -20.27 4.94
CA PHE A 211 -0.28 -20.35 3.48
C PHE A 211 -1.71 -20.51 2.97
N GLY A 212 -2.63 -20.92 3.82
CA GLY A 212 -4.06 -20.94 3.54
C GLY A 212 -4.56 -22.06 2.61
N GLY A 213 -3.69 -22.81 1.93
CA GLY A 213 -4.06 -23.98 1.10
C GLY A 213 -5.07 -23.69 -0.02
N TYR A 214 -5.02 -22.50 -0.61
CA TYR A 214 -5.96 -22.02 -1.65
C TYR A 214 -7.44 -21.94 -1.21
N LEU A 215 -7.67 -21.93 0.10
CA LEU A 215 -9.02 -21.76 0.67
C LEU A 215 -9.54 -20.33 0.45
N ASP A 216 -10.87 -20.18 0.42
CA ASP A 216 -11.53 -18.88 0.44
C ASP A 216 -11.21 -18.14 1.76
N TRP A 217 -11.31 -16.81 1.75
CA TRP A 217 -10.95 -15.97 2.89
C TRP A 217 -11.59 -16.39 4.21
N ALA A 218 -12.89 -16.73 4.18
CA ALA A 218 -13.64 -17.14 5.37
C ALA A 218 -13.14 -18.45 5.99
N ASP A 219 -12.48 -19.30 5.20
CA ASP A 219 -12.03 -20.62 5.60
C ASP A 219 -10.56 -20.69 6.00
N ARG A 220 -9.80 -19.61 5.83
CA ARG A 220 -8.37 -19.54 6.18
C ARG A 220 -8.17 -19.50 7.69
N ALA A 221 -6.95 -19.82 8.14
CA ALA A 221 -6.54 -19.62 9.53
C ALA A 221 -6.49 -18.12 9.90
N GLY A 222 -5.98 -17.29 8.98
CA GLY A 222 -5.92 -15.84 9.11
C GLY A 222 -7.15 -15.19 8.47
N ARG A 223 -7.87 -14.34 9.21
CA ARG A 223 -9.09 -13.65 8.76
C ARG A 223 -9.16 -12.25 9.32
N TYR A 224 -9.74 -11.32 8.55
CA TYR A 224 -10.06 -9.99 9.04
C TYR A 224 -11.25 -10.02 9.99
N ARG A 225 -11.25 -9.12 10.98
CA ARG A 225 -12.30 -8.97 11.99
C ARG A 225 -12.67 -7.49 12.13
N SER A 226 -13.83 -7.22 12.70
CA SER A 226 -14.17 -5.87 13.13
C SER A 226 -13.20 -5.43 14.25
N PRO A 227 -12.81 -4.15 14.33
CA PRO A 227 -11.94 -3.67 15.39
C PRO A 227 -12.47 -4.04 16.79
N GLY A 228 -11.65 -4.74 17.57
CA GLY A 228 -12.00 -5.26 18.89
C GLY A 228 -12.50 -6.71 18.93
N ASP A 229 -12.81 -7.32 17.77
CA ASP A 229 -13.25 -8.72 17.66
C ASP A 229 -12.11 -9.68 17.25
N GLY A 230 -10.92 -9.14 16.96
CA GLY A 230 -9.74 -9.90 16.55
C GLY A 230 -8.73 -10.11 17.67
N GLN A 231 -7.46 -10.19 17.29
CA GLN A 231 -6.35 -10.47 18.22
C GLN A 231 -5.40 -9.28 18.39
N ILE A 232 -5.71 -8.11 17.83
CA ILE A 232 -4.86 -6.93 17.90
C ILE A 232 -5.09 -6.20 19.22
N ASP A 233 -4.00 -5.99 19.98
CA ASP A 233 -4.01 -5.17 21.19
C ASP A 233 -3.88 -3.69 20.85
N PHE A 234 -4.98 -3.07 20.44
CA PHE A 234 -5.02 -1.62 20.15
C PHE A 234 -4.62 -0.76 21.34
N LYS A 235 -4.89 -1.22 22.58
CA LYS A 235 -4.51 -0.46 23.76
C LYS A 235 -2.99 -0.32 23.83
N THR A 236 -2.26 -1.40 23.61
CA THR A 236 -0.80 -1.36 23.58
C THR A 236 -0.29 -0.52 22.41
N ILE A 237 -0.87 -0.65 21.22
CA ILE A 237 -0.50 0.18 20.05
C ILE A 237 -0.61 1.66 20.36
N PHE A 238 -1.76 2.11 20.91
CA PHE A 238 -2.00 3.53 21.18
C PHE A 238 -1.24 4.06 22.41
N SER A 239 -0.60 3.19 23.16
CA SER A 239 0.26 3.60 24.29
C SER A 239 1.73 3.76 23.92
N LYS A 240 2.10 3.36 22.73
CA LYS A 240 3.45 3.53 22.15
C LYS A 240 3.56 4.80 21.32
#